data_572ab6c1003fc80d9aad69b179c99edb
#
_entry.id   572ab6c1003fc80d9aad69b179c99edb
#
_cell.length_a   1.000
_cell.length_b   1.000
_cell.length_c   1.000
_cell.angle_alpha   90.00
_cell.angle_beta   90.00
_cell.angle_gamma   90.00
#
_symmetry.space_group_name_H-M   'P 1'
#
loop_
_entity.id
_entity.type
_entity.pdbx_description
1 polymer ?
#
loop_
_entity_poly.entity_id
_entity_poly.type
_entity_poly.pdbx_seq_one_letter_code
_entity_poly.pdbx_strand_id
1 'polypeptide(L)'
;MVGHPELVQSIAAEIQAEGPLSFARFMELALYHPTYGYYMRTGQDDSARRIGWDGDFYTSSDVHAVFGRLLGRQLQQIDQVLAYPTPLTIVEMGPGKGTLAQDILQSLSADASLLSRLRYVLVERSPAMQAAQQRTLSPWAQQAGLVTWVESLEALPADSVVGAFLSNELVDAFPVHRVRIMEGVAHELTVTYREGRFVEQTQPLRNPALQAYVRRLSDLGITLTEGQTADINLQALTWMKQVAGILAKGLVCTIDYGHTAQDLFGPERRNGTLLGYRHQMLSEDPYQAVGLQDLTAHIDFSALATAGEEAGLAVTGFTNQMSFLMSLGIEQELERWEPGSREYQAIVQLLRPEGMGRTFKILIQHKGIPAPTLEGLRFKPFFGSALTPTPARGTRQEASGRPPSSPSPLASSLLP
;
A
#
# COMPACT_ATOMS: atom_id res chain seq x y z
N MET A 1 4.99 -28.51 5.89
CA MET A 1 3.87 -28.80 4.93
C MET A 1 4.00 -27.81 3.80
N VAL A 2 4.06 -28.27 2.53
CA VAL A 2 4.27 -27.36 1.38
C VAL A 2 3.12 -26.36 1.22
N GLY A 3 1.87 -26.75 1.57
CA GLY A 3 0.72 -25.84 1.49
C GLY A 3 -0.61 -26.59 1.47
N HIS A 4 -1.66 -25.88 1.03
CA HIS A 4 -2.97 -26.45 0.77
C HIS A 4 -2.86 -27.43 -0.40
N PRO A 5 -3.22 -28.71 -0.24
CA PRO A 5 -2.89 -29.75 -1.22
C PRO A 5 -3.42 -29.46 -2.63
N GLU A 6 -4.67 -29.05 -2.75
CA GLU A 6 -5.30 -28.78 -4.05
C GLU A 6 -4.72 -27.53 -4.72
N LEU A 7 -4.33 -26.52 -3.93
CA LEU A 7 -3.67 -25.33 -4.47
C LEU A 7 -2.25 -25.68 -4.98
N VAL A 8 -1.50 -26.48 -4.21
CA VAL A 8 -0.17 -26.95 -4.63
C VAL A 8 -0.25 -27.72 -5.93
N GLN A 9 -1.26 -28.61 -6.08
CA GLN A 9 -1.49 -29.35 -7.32
C GLN A 9 -1.86 -28.43 -8.48
N SER A 10 -2.75 -27.45 -8.25
CA SER A 10 -3.14 -26.47 -9.27
C SER A 10 -1.95 -25.65 -9.77
N ILE A 11 -1.12 -25.13 -8.87
CA ILE A 11 0.09 -24.37 -9.24
C ILE A 11 1.11 -25.26 -9.96
N ALA A 12 1.32 -26.49 -9.48
CA ALA A 12 2.22 -27.44 -10.11
C ALA A 12 1.76 -27.80 -11.53
N ALA A 13 0.46 -27.96 -11.76
CA ALA A 13 -0.11 -28.22 -13.08
C ALA A 13 0.07 -27.03 -14.03
N GLU A 14 -0.13 -25.80 -13.55
CA GLU A 14 0.13 -24.58 -14.35
C GLU A 14 1.61 -24.49 -14.74
N ILE A 15 2.54 -24.75 -13.80
CA ILE A 15 3.98 -24.79 -14.07
C ILE A 15 4.33 -25.87 -15.09
N GLN A 16 3.70 -27.05 -15.02
CA GLN A 16 3.93 -28.12 -15.98
C GLN A 16 3.46 -27.78 -17.38
N ALA A 17 2.35 -27.05 -17.50
CA ALA A 17 1.74 -26.67 -18.79
C ALA A 17 2.45 -25.47 -19.44
N GLU A 18 2.81 -24.47 -18.66
CA GLU A 18 3.27 -23.16 -19.15
C GLU A 18 4.77 -22.89 -18.89
N GLY A 19 5.42 -23.71 -18.09
CA GLY A 19 6.77 -23.49 -17.61
C GLY A 19 6.82 -22.72 -16.29
N PRO A 20 8.02 -22.29 -15.86
CA PRO A 20 8.19 -21.55 -14.61
C PRO A 20 7.35 -20.27 -14.57
N LEU A 21 6.61 -20.06 -13.47
CA LEU A 21 5.78 -18.88 -13.27
C LEU A 21 6.62 -17.71 -12.75
N SER A 22 6.24 -16.47 -13.06
CA SER A 22 6.75 -15.32 -12.33
C SER A 22 6.39 -15.45 -10.84
N PHE A 23 7.21 -14.88 -9.94
CA PHE A 23 6.85 -14.88 -8.52
C PHE A 23 5.52 -14.15 -8.28
N ALA A 24 5.21 -13.10 -9.05
CA ALA A 24 3.92 -12.41 -8.98
C ALA A 24 2.74 -13.36 -9.26
N ARG A 25 2.85 -14.22 -10.30
CA ARG A 25 1.79 -15.21 -10.59
C ARG A 25 1.66 -16.24 -9.48
N PHE A 26 2.78 -16.71 -8.95
CA PHE A 26 2.78 -17.63 -7.81
C PHE A 26 2.10 -17.02 -6.57
N MET A 27 2.45 -15.78 -6.21
CA MET A 27 1.87 -15.06 -5.08
C MET A 27 0.37 -14.78 -5.31
N GLU A 28 -0.02 -14.43 -6.53
CA GLU A 28 -1.42 -14.26 -6.90
C GLU A 28 -2.23 -15.54 -6.64
N LEU A 29 -1.72 -16.69 -7.07
CA LEU A 29 -2.38 -17.97 -6.82
C LEU A 29 -2.41 -18.32 -5.33
N ALA A 30 -1.30 -18.10 -4.62
CA ALA A 30 -1.21 -18.38 -3.20
C ALA A 30 -2.21 -17.57 -2.36
N LEU A 31 -2.41 -16.30 -2.71
CA LEU A 31 -3.28 -15.39 -1.96
C LEU A 31 -4.70 -15.36 -2.48
N TYR A 32 -4.90 -15.41 -3.80
CA TYR A 32 -6.17 -15.03 -4.45
C TYR A 32 -6.75 -16.12 -5.37
N HIS A 33 -6.21 -17.36 -5.37
CA HIS A 33 -6.87 -18.46 -6.09
C HIS A 33 -8.34 -18.55 -5.64
N PRO A 34 -9.32 -18.60 -6.57
CA PRO A 34 -10.75 -18.41 -6.25
C PRO A 34 -11.30 -19.30 -5.13
N THR A 35 -10.74 -20.51 -4.99
CA THR A 35 -11.22 -21.49 -4.00
C THR A 35 -10.24 -21.71 -2.86
N TYR A 36 -8.93 -21.72 -3.14
CA TYR A 36 -7.90 -22.19 -2.22
C TYR A 36 -6.92 -21.12 -1.78
N GLY A 37 -7.01 -19.90 -2.35
CA GLY A 37 -6.16 -18.76 -2.00
C GLY A 37 -6.40 -18.28 -0.57
N TYR A 38 -5.36 -17.78 0.06
CA TYR A 38 -5.38 -17.36 1.47
C TYR A 38 -6.56 -16.44 1.82
N TYR A 39 -6.87 -15.45 0.99
CA TYR A 39 -7.96 -14.49 1.21
C TYR A 39 -9.33 -14.97 0.68
N MET A 40 -9.38 -16.05 -0.11
CA MET A 40 -10.59 -16.46 -0.81
C MET A 40 -11.33 -17.63 -0.17
N ARG A 41 -10.70 -18.36 0.77
CA ARG A 41 -11.29 -19.55 1.38
C ARG A 41 -12.48 -19.22 2.25
N THR A 42 -13.46 -20.13 2.24
CA THR A 42 -14.73 -20.04 2.97
C THR A 42 -14.95 -21.28 3.86
N GLY A 43 -15.98 -21.27 4.71
CA GLY A 43 -16.37 -22.40 5.54
C GLY A 43 -15.59 -22.48 6.86
N GLN A 44 -15.14 -23.68 7.26
CA GLN A 44 -14.39 -23.90 8.52
C GLN A 44 -13.03 -23.20 8.50
N ASP A 45 -12.46 -23.05 7.31
CA ASP A 45 -11.20 -22.38 7.02
C ASP A 45 -11.42 -20.93 6.54
N ASP A 46 -12.49 -20.27 7.01
CA ASP A 46 -12.90 -18.92 6.64
C ASP A 46 -11.76 -17.92 6.82
N SER A 47 -11.39 -17.23 5.75
CA SER A 47 -10.34 -16.23 5.74
C SER A 47 -10.60 -15.09 6.74
N ALA A 48 -11.87 -14.75 7.02
CA ALA A 48 -12.22 -13.73 8.00
C ALA A 48 -11.79 -14.07 9.43
N ARG A 49 -11.55 -15.36 9.76
CA ARG A 49 -11.05 -15.78 11.08
C ARG A 49 -9.55 -15.60 11.25
N ARG A 50 -8.82 -15.34 10.17
CA ARG A 50 -7.35 -15.21 10.17
C ARG A 50 -6.87 -13.79 10.39
N ILE A 51 -7.75 -12.81 10.27
CA ILE A 51 -7.45 -11.40 10.50
C ILE A 51 -7.89 -11.03 11.92
N GLY A 52 -7.07 -10.27 12.64
CA GLY A 52 -7.31 -9.77 13.99
C GLY A 52 -6.52 -10.51 15.06
N TRP A 53 -6.74 -10.14 16.32
CA TRP A 53 -5.93 -10.59 17.47
C TRP A 53 -5.82 -12.10 17.66
N ASP A 54 -6.85 -12.85 17.29
CA ASP A 54 -6.86 -14.31 17.36
C ASP A 54 -6.45 -14.97 16.03
N GLY A 55 -6.04 -14.17 15.04
CA GLY A 55 -5.71 -14.61 13.69
C GLY A 55 -4.21 -14.73 13.42
N ASP A 56 -3.88 -14.77 12.12
CA ASP A 56 -2.50 -14.85 11.64
C ASP A 56 -1.79 -13.49 11.76
N PHE A 57 -2.52 -12.38 11.61
CA PHE A 57 -2.05 -11.01 11.78
C PHE A 57 -3.20 -10.08 12.21
N TYR A 58 -2.86 -8.90 12.70
CA TYR A 58 -3.81 -7.83 13.03
C TYR A 58 -3.37 -6.52 12.39
N THR A 59 -4.34 -5.68 12.04
CA THR A 59 -4.14 -4.39 11.37
C THR A 59 -4.24 -3.22 12.37
N SER A 60 -3.86 -2.02 11.94
CA SER A 60 -4.02 -0.80 12.75
C SER A 60 -5.47 -0.59 13.23
N SER A 61 -6.46 -0.99 12.42
CA SER A 61 -7.88 -0.92 12.78
C SER A 61 -8.31 -1.96 13.83
N ASP A 62 -7.59 -3.09 13.93
CA ASP A 62 -7.85 -4.09 14.96
C ASP A 62 -7.26 -3.69 16.31
N VAL A 63 -6.27 -2.80 16.34
CA VAL A 63 -5.59 -2.38 17.58
C VAL A 63 -6.52 -1.55 18.47
N HIS A 64 -7.14 -0.51 17.93
CA HIS A 64 -8.06 0.35 18.67
C HIS A 64 -8.91 1.23 17.75
N ALA A 65 -10.19 1.40 18.08
CA ALA A 65 -11.15 2.22 17.34
C ALA A 65 -10.74 3.71 17.16
N VAL A 66 -9.76 4.18 17.93
CA VAL A 66 -9.22 5.55 17.78
C VAL A 66 -8.65 5.79 16.38
N PHE A 67 -8.09 4.77 15.74
CA PHE A 67 -7.53 4.88 14.40
C PHE A 67 -8.62 5.29 13.39
N GLY A 68 -9.73 4.57 13.35
CA GLY A 68 -10.85 4.91 12.49
C GLY A 68 -11.53 6.24 12.86
N ARG A 69 -11.62 6.59 14.17
CA ARG A 69 -12.15 7.90 14.60
C ARG A 69 -11.30 9.06 14.09
N LEU A 70 -9.98 8.96 14.15
CA LEU A 70 -9.08 10.00 13.64
C LEU A 70 -9.12 10.11 12.13
N LEU A 71 -9.21 8.98 11.41
CA LEU A 71 -9.47 9.01 9.97
C LEU A 71 -10.83 9.64 9.66
N GLY A 72 -11.86 9.39 10.44
CA GLY A 72 -13.16 10.06 10.33
C GLY A 72 -13.05 11.59 10.43
N ARG A 73 -12.23 12.12 11.35
CA ARG A 73 -11.93 13.58 11.43
C ARG A 73 -11.28 14.09 10.15
N GLN A 74 -10.32 13.34 9.60
CA GLN A 74 -9.70 13.73 8.32
C GLN A 74 -10.72 13.73 7.17
N LEU A 75 -11.63 12.76 7.14
CA LEU A 75 -12.71 12.69 6.14
C LEU A 75 -13.74 13.82 6.27
N GLN A 76 -14.05 14.27 7.50
CA GLN A 76 -14.86 15.49 7.72
C GLN A 76 -14.19 16.73 7.14
N GLN A 77 -12.87 16.87 7.29
CA GLN A 77 -12.14 17.96 6.65
C GLN A 77 -12.18 17.86 5.13
N ILE A 78 -12.11 16.64 4.58
CA ILE A 78 -12.22 16.41 3.13
C ILE A 78 -13.60 16.84 2.62
N ASP A 79 -14.69 16.58 3.32
CA ASP A 79 -16.03 17.05 3.00
C ASP A 79 -16.07 18.58 2.89
N GLN A 80 -15.44 19.29 3.84
CA GLN A 80 -15.32 20.75 3.83
C GLN A 80 -14.50 21.25 2.62
N VAL A 81 -13.32 20.64 2.38
CA VAL A 81 -12.45 20.98 1.24
C VAL A 81 -13.17 20.80 -0.09
N LEU A 82 -14.05 19.82 -0.19
CA LEU A 82 -14.86 19.54 -1.38
C LEU A 82 -16.13 20.40 -1.46
N ALA A 83 -16.35 21.30 -0.52
CA ALA A 83 -17.53 22.17 -0.42
C ALA A 83 -18.85 21.38 -0.30
N TYR A 84 -18.86 20.35 0.56
CA TYR A 84 -20.04 19.59 0.96
C TYR A 84 -20.78 18.92 -0.20
N PRO A 85 -20.13 18.02 -0.98
CA PRO A 85 -20.73 17.41 -2.14
C PRO A 85 -21.93 16.51 -1.76
N THR A 86 -22.83 16.32 -2.72
CA THR A 86 -23.97 15.43 -2.60
C THR A 86 -24.05 14.52 -3.83
N PRO A 87 -23.71 13.22 -3.71
CA PRO A 87 -23.17 12.57 -2.52
C PRO A 87 -21.70 12.89 -2.24
N LEU A 88 -21.28 12.79 -0.98
CA LEU A 88 -19.89 12.53 -0.61
C LEU A 88 -19.65 11.02 -0.69
N THR A 89 -18.75 10.57 -1.54
CA THR A 89 -18.48 9.14 -1.69
C THR A 89 -17.13 8.77 -1.08
N ILE A 90 -17.13 7.84 -0.13
CA ILE A 90 -15.90 7.21 0.39
C ILE A 90 -15.85 5.81 -0.20
N VAL A 91 -14.75 5.48 -0.86
CA VAL A 91 -14.48 4.14 -1.39
C VAL A 91 -13.36 3.52 -0.58
N GLU A 92 -13.63 2.47 0.17
CA GLU A 92 -12.63 1.69 0.89
C GLU A 92 -12.37 0.39 0.15
N MET A 93 -11.11 0.15 -0.21
CA MET A 93 -10.70 -1.08 -0.88
C MET A 93 -9.92 -1.96 0.09
N GLY A 94 -10.28 -3.27 0.11
CA GLY A 94 -9.71 -4.23 1.06
C GLY A 94 -10.13 -3.97 2.51
N PRO A 95 -11.44 -3.83 2.80
CA PRO A 95 -11.92 -3.38 4.12
C PRO A 95 -11.79 -4.45 5.23
N GLY A 96 -11.14 -5.58 4.95
CA GLY A 96 -11.01 -6.68 5.89
C GLY A 96 -12.37 -7.12 6.45
N LYS A 97 -12.54 -7.13 7.78
CA LYS A 97 -13.83 -7.44 8.42
C LYS A 97 -14.78 -6.25 8.51
N GLY A 98 -14.39 -5.09 7.98
CA GLY A 98 -15.18 -3.86 8.03
C GLY A 98 -15.03 -3.06 9.34
N THR A 99 -14.02 -3.38 10.14
CA THR A 99 -13.77 -2.71 11.44
C THR A 99 -13.44 -1.22 11.22
N LEU A 100 -12.57 -0.91 10.25
CA LEU A 100 -12.23 0.48 9.93
C LEU A 100 -13.44 1.28 9.45
N ALA A 101 -14.22 0.71 8.53
CA ALA A 101 -15.46 1.33 8.06
C ALA A 101 -16.44 1.62 9.21
N GLN A 102 -16.59 0.66 10.14
CA GLN A 102 -17.45 0.83 11.33
C GLN A 102 -17.01 2.02 12.19
N ASP A 103 -15.72 2.11 12.50
CA ASP A 103 -15.17 3.16 13.36
C ASP A 103 -15.24 4.54 12.70
N ILE A 104 -15.00 4.60 11.38
CA ILE A 104 -15.17 5.83 10.58
C ILE A 104 -16.64 6.25 10.58
N LEU A 105 -17.58 5.37 10.25
CA LEU A 105 -19.01 5.67 10.23
C LEU A 105 -19.52 6.11 11.60
N GLN A 106 -19.05 5.46 12.67
CA GLN A 106 -19.37 5.87 14.04
C GLN A 106 -18.85 7.28 14.35
N SER A 107 -17.66 7.64 13.88
CA SER A 107 -17.12 9.00 14.04
C SER A 107 -17.93 10.02 13.23
N LEU A 108 -18.28 9.71 11.99
CA LEU A 108 -19.02 10.60 11.10
C LEU A 108 -20.49 10.77 11.51
N SER A 109 -21.06 9.83 12.26
CA SER A 109 -22.48 9.86 12.68
C SER A 109 -22.84 11.02 13.62
N ALA A 110 -21.85 11.67 14.21
CA ALA A 110 -22.04 12.88 15.00
C ALA A 110 -22.50 14.09 14.14
N ASP A 111 -22.26 14.05 12.81
CA ASP A 111 -22.71 15.05 11.84
C ASP A 111 -23.82 14.46 10.96
N ALA A 112 -25.07 14.72 11.34
CA ALA A 112 -26.25 14.24 10.61
C ALA A 112 -26.33 14.81 9.17
N SER A 113 -25.82 16.02 8.93
CA SER A 113 -25.79 16.63 7.59
C SER A 113 -24.82 15.88 6.67
N LEU A 114 -23.61 15.57 7.15
CA LEU A 114 -22.66 14.77 6.42
C LEU A 114 -23.22 13.36 6.17
N LEU A 115 -23.73 12.71 7.20
CA LEU A 115 -24.25 11.34 7.13
C LEU A 115 -25.37 11.20 6.10
N SER A 116 -26.24 12.20 5.98
CA SER A 116 -27.35 12.20 5.00
C SER A 116 -26.88 12.25 3.54
N ARG A 117 -25.67 12.70 3.28
CA ARG A 117 -25.05 12.82 1.96
C ARG A 117 -24.01 11.75 1.67
N LEU A 118 -23.65 10.97 2.69
CA LEU A 118 -22.57 9.99 2.61
C LEU A 118 -23.00 8.75 1.81
N ARG A 119 -22.08 8.29 0.96
CA ARG A 119 -22.06 6.95 0.38
C ARG A 119 -20.74 6.30 0.74
N TYR A 120 -20.79 5.16 1.43
CA TYR A 120 -19.62 4.37 1.77
C TYR A 120 -19.61 3.10 0.93
N VAL A 121 -18.65 2.99 0.04
CA VAL A 121 -18.53 1.87 -0.92
C VAL A 121 -17.38 0.99 -0.48
N LEU A 122 -17.66 -0.28 -0.24
CA LEU A 122 -16.66 -1.29 0.09
C LEU A 122 -16.33 -2.09 -1.17
N VAL A 123 -15.05 -2.13 -1.55
CA VAL A 123 -14.57 -2.95 -2.67
C VAL A 123 -13.98 -4.23 -2.10
N GLU A 124 -14.70 -5.35 -2.27
CA GLU A 124 -14.34 -6.63 -1.68
C GLU A 124 -14.72 -7.79 -2.62
N ARG A 125 -13.72 -8.58 -2.97
CA ARG A 125 -13.90 -9.73 -3.87
C ARG A 125 -14.20 -11.06 -3.15
N SER A 126 -13.86 -11.15 -1.85
CA SER A 126 -14.04 -12.37 -1.07
C SER A 126 -15.46 -12.44 -0.48
N PRO A 127 -16.28 -13.46 -0.84
CA PRO A 127 -17.62 -13.63 -0.26
C PRO A 127 -17.59 -13.81 1.26
N ALA A 128 -16.54 -14.45 1.80
CA ALA A 128 -16.37 -14.64 3.23
C ALA A 128 -16.15 -13.30 3.95
N MET A 129 -15.32 -12.43 3.38
CA MET A 129 -15.08 -11.07 3.89
C MET A 129 -16.33 -10.21 3.76
N GLN A 130 -17.04 -10.23 2.62
CA GLN A 130 -18.31 -9.51 2.47
C GLN A 130 -19.33 -9.92 3.54
N ALA A 131 -19.47 -11.22 3.83
CA ALA A 131 -20.36 -11.70 4.88
C ALA A 131 -19.93 -11.22 6.29
N ALA A 132 -18.62 -11.12 6.55
CA ALA A 132 -18.11 -10.55 7.81
C ALA A 132 -18.40 -9.05 7.89
N GLN A 133 -18.16 -8.30 6.83
CA GLN A 133 -18.44 -6.86 6.72
C GLN A 133 -19.93 -6.56 6.92
N GLN A 134 -20.83 -7.35 6.32
CA GLN A 134 -22.27 -7.21 6.49
C GLN A 134 -22.72 -7.40 7.96
N ARG A 135 -22.08 -8.31 8.70
CA ARG A 135 -22.32 -8.46 10.15
C ARG A 135 -21.81 -7.25 10.93
N THR A 136 -20.56 -6.84 10.67
CA THR A 136 -19.93 -5.70 11.36
C THR A 136 -20.70 -4.41 11.11
N LEU A 137 -21.10 -4.16 9.86
CA LEU A 137 -21.75 -2.91 9.43
C LEU A 137 -23.29 -2.98 9.48
N SER A 138 -23.88 -4.03 10.09
CA SER A 138 -25.33 -4.20 10.14
C SER A 138 -26.12 -2.98 10.64
N PRO A 139 -25.64 -2.16 11.61
CA PRO A 139 -26.36 -0.95 12.02
C PRO A 139 -26.44 0.11 10.91
N TRP A 140 -25.44 0.17 10.03
CA TRP A 140 -25.32 1.16 8.95
C TRP A 140 -25.95 0.69 7.65
N ALA A 141 -25.91 -0.62 7.38
CA ALA A 141 -26.46 -1.22 6.16
C ALA A 141 -28.00 -1.14 6.09
N GLN A 142 -28.68 -0.90 7.21
CA GLN A 142 -30.14 -0.68 7.25
C GLN A 142 -30.56 0.67 6.66
N GLN A 143 -29.65 1.65 6.63
CA GLN A 143 -29.90 2.94 5.99
C GLN A 143 -29.67 2.80 4.49
N ALA A 144 -30.74 2.90 3.72
CA ALA A 144 -30.69 2.70 2.27
C ALA A 144 -29.65 3.60 1.57
N GLY A 145 -28.71 2.98 0.87
CA GLY A 145 -27.69 3.68 0.08
C GLY A 145 -26.51 4.23 0.86
N LEU A 146 -26.47 4.09 2.20
CA LEU A 146 -25.33 4.55 2.99
C LEU A 146 -24.10 3.65 2.79
N VAL A 147 -24.27 2.34 2.92
CA VAL A 147 -23.20 1.35 2.74
C VAL A 147 -23.55 0.43 1.57
N THR A 148 -22.61 0.30 0.63
CA THR A 148 -22.77 -0.58 -0.54
C THR A 148 -21.51 -1.38 -0.79
N TRP A 149 -21.65 -2.51 -1.48
CA TRP A 149 -20.53 -3.40 -1.83
C TRP A 149 -20.40 -3.52 -3.33
N VAL A 150 -19.17 -3.56 -3.81
CA VAL A 150 -18.81 -3.91 -5.18
C VAL A 150 -17.67 -4.94 -5.15
N GLU A 151 -17.61 -5.81 -6.14
CA GLU A 151 -16.58 -6.87 -6.17
C GLU A 151 -15.21 -6.34 -6.59
N SER A 152 -15.19 -5.28 -7.39
CA SER A 152 -13.95 -4.73 -7.94
C SER A 152 -14.10 -3.25 -8.32
N LEU A 153 -12.98 -2.58 -8.60
CA LEU A 153 -12.95 -1.18 -9.07
C LEU A 153 -13.63 -0.99 -10.42
N GLU A 154 -13.64 -2.03 -11.29
CA GLU A 154 -14.26 -1.99 -12.61
C GLU A 154 -15.79 -1.81 -12.55
N ALA A 155 -16.40 -2.10 -11.40
CA ALA A 155 -17.82 -1.83 -11.16
C ALA A 155 -18.12 -0.34 -10.95
N LEU A 156 -17.10 0.49 -10.74
CA LEU A 156 -17.22 1.93 -10.56
C LEU A 156 -16.91 2.64 -11.88
N PRO A 157 -17.85 3.48 -12.39
CA PRO A 157 -17.61 4.23 -13.63
C PRO A 157 -16.43 5.21 -13.52
N ALA A 158 -15.79 5.51 -14.63
CA ALA A 158 -14.77 6.55 -14.69
C ALA A 158 -15.35 7.90 -14.25
N ASP A 159 -14.54 8.71 -13.57
CA ASP A 159 -14.90 10.04 -13.05
C ASP A 159 -16.22 10.09 -12.27
N SER A 160 -16.58 9.01 -11.56
CA SER A 160 -17.85 8.87 -10.83
C SER A 160 -17.75 9.23 -9.34
N VAL A 161 -16.55 9.25 -8.77
CA VAL A 161 -16.35 9.46 -7.33
C VAL A 161 -15.98 10.93 -7.07
N VAL A 162 -16.81 11.60 -6.25
CA VAL A 162 -16.49 12.88 -5.60
C VAL A 162 -16.36 12.60 -4.11
N GLY A 163 -15.12 12.63 -3.57
CA GLY A 163 -14.89 12.25 -2.18
C GLY A 163 -13.49 11.71 -1.91
N ALA A 164 -13.40 10.50 -1.37
CA ALA A 164 -12.13 9.90 -1.02
C ALA A 164 -12.05 8.41 -1.38
N PHE A 165 -10.89 7.98 -1.88
CA PHE A 165 -10.45 6.59 -1.86
C PHE A 165 -9.59 6.35 -0.62
N LEU A 166 -9.84 5.25 0.06
CA LEU A 166 -9.12 4.81 1.26
C LEU A 166 -8.66 3.37 1.07
N SER A 167 -7.39 3.11 1.36
CA SER A 167 -6.86 1.75 1.52
C SER A 167 -5.96 1.72 2.74
N ASN A 168 -6.14 0.69 3.56
CA ASN A 168 -5.32 0.43 4.73
C ASN A 168 -4.85 -1.04 4.70
N GLU A 169 -3.52 -1.25 4.64
CA GLU A 169 -2.93 -2.59 4.57
C GLU A 169 -3.55 -3.43 3.44
N LEU A 170 -3.48 -2.89 2.22
CA LEU A 170 -4.03 -3.50 1.01
C LEU A 170 -2.94 -3.79 -0.02
N VAL A 171 -2.07 -2.79 -0.26
CA VAL A 171 -1.17 -2.80 -1.43
C VAL A 171 0.04 -3.70 -1.17
N ASP A 172 0.39 -3.91 0.10
CA ASP A 172 1.43 -4.83 0.56
C ASP A 172 1.15 -6.30 0.17
N ALA A 173 -0.14 -6.67 0.11
CA ALA A 173 -0.58 -8.00 -0.31
C ALA A 173 -0.74 -8.16 -1.83
N PHE A 174 -0.48 -7.12 -2.63
CA PHE A 174 -0.50 -7.27 -4.07
C PHE A 174 0.70 -8.07 -4.57
N PRO A 175 0.50 -8.95 -5.56
CA PRO A 175 1.56 -9.78 -6.12
C PRO A 175 2.77 -8.99 -6.60
N VAL A 176 3.96 -9.40 -6.13
CA VAL A 176 5.22 -8.78 -6.50
C VAL A 176 6.04 -9.64 -7.45
N HIS A 177 6.76 -9.02 -8.36
CA HIS A 177 7.86 -9.64 -9.08
C HIS A 177 9.13 -9.54 -8.25
N ARG A 178 9.98 -10.53 -8.34
CA ARG A 178 11.29 -10.54 -7.68
C ARG A 178 12.41 -10.45 -8.71
N VAL A 179 13.27 -9.47 -8.55
CA VAL A 179 14.40 -9.22 -9.45
C VAL A 179 15.70 -9.29 -8.66
N ARG A 180 16.67 -10.07 -9.14
CA ARG A 180 18.00 -10.21 -8.50
C ARG A 180 19.10 -9.76 -9.45
N ILE A 181 20.08 -9.05 -8.91
CA ILE A 181 21.29 -8.69 -9.68
C ILE A 181 22.28 -9.85 -9.64
N MET A 182 22.69 -10.29 -10.80
CA MET A 182 23.69 -11.36 -10.98
C MET A 182 24.65 -10.97 -12.12
N GLU A 183 25.94 -10.98 -11.84
CA GLU A 183 26.99 -10.56 -12.79
C GLU A 183 26.73 -9.12 -13.33
N GLY A 184 26.23 -8.24 -12.44
CA GLY A 184 25.87 -6.86 -12.78
C GLY A 184 24.60 -6.70 -13.63
N VAL A 185 23.86 -7.79 -13.90
CA VAL A 185 22.65 -7.78 -14.74
C VAL A 185 21.42 -8.17 -13.90
N ALA A 186 20.30 -7.51 -14.18
CA ALA A 186 19.02 -7.83 -13.54
C ALA A 186 18.41 -9.10 -14.14
N HIS A 187 18.08 -10.06 -13.28
CA HIS A 187 17.39 -11.31 -13.60
C HIS A 187 16.07 -11.38 -12.86
N GLU A 188 15.05 -11.98 -13.46
CA GLU A 188 13.77 -12.27 -12.77
C GLU A 188 13.87 -13.60 -12.04
N LEU A 189 13.39 -13.64 -10.79
CA LEU A 189 13.20 -14.87 -10.04
C LEU A 189 11.83 -15.45 -10.38
N THR A 190 11.83 -16.64 -10.94
CA THR A 190 10.64 -17.40 -11.31
C THR A 190 10.50 -18.63 -10.41
N VAL A 191 9.31 -19.20 -10.34
CA VAL A 191 8.99 -20.34 -9.48
C VAL A 191 8.75 -21.57 -10.35
N THR A 192 9.42 -22.65 -10.03
CA THR A 192 9.18 -23.98 -10.62
C THR A 192 8.85 -25.02 -9.54
N TYR A 193 8.33 -26.18 -9.95
CA TYR A 193 7.98 -27.28 -9.03
C TYR A 193 8.84 -28.50 -9.33
N ARG A 194 9.64 -28.92 -8.36
CA ARG A 194 10.56 -30.07 -8.49
C ARG A 194 10.57 -30.86 -7.19
N GLU A 195 10.60 -32.20 -7.30
CA GLU A 195 10.72 -33.09 -6.15
C GLU A 195 9.73 -32.80 -5.01
N GLY A 196 8.48 -32.45 -5.38
CA GLY A 196 7.43 -32.19 -4.41
C GLY A 196 7.50 -30.83 -3.71
N ARG A 197 8.29 -29.86 -4.20
CA ARG A 197 8.44 -28.52 -3.61
C ARG A 197 8.56 -27.43 -4.68
N PHE A 198 8.16 -26.22 -4.33
CA PHE A 198 8.42 -25.03 -5.13
C PHE A 198 9.87 -24.57 -4.90
N VAL A 199 10.54 -24.16 -5.97
CA VAL A 199 11.92 -23.67 -5.93
C VAL A 199 12.09 -22.46 -6.85
N GLU A 200 12.95 -21.53 -6.45
CA GLU A 200 13.33 -20.38 -7.29
C GLU A 200 14.22 -20.81 -8.46
N GLN A 201 14.01 -20.17 -9.58
CA GLN A 201 14.84 -20.26 -10.77
C GLN A 201 15.07 -18.86 -11.32
N THR A 202 16.30 -18.53 -11.65
CA THR A 202 16.65 -17.25 -12.32
C THR A 202 16.43 -17.33 -13.82
N GLN A 203 15.86 -16.25 -14.38
CA GLN A 203 15.70 -16.08 -15.82
C GLN A 203 16.13 -14.67 -16.24
N PRO A 204 16.56 -14.47 -17.51
CA PRO A 204 16.80 -13.12 -18.02
C PRO A 204 15.55 -12.25 -17.86
N LEU A 205 15.73 -11.01 -17.41
CA LEU A 205 14.64 -10.05 -17.25
C LEU A 205 14.06 -9.65 -18.61
N ARG A 206 12.97 -10.27 -19.03
CA ARG A 206 12.33 -10.05 -20.33
C ARG A 206 11.09 -9.16 -20.24
N ASN A 207 10.45 -9.06 -19.08
CA ASN A 207 9.25 -8.24 -18.90
C ASN A 207 9.59 -6.75 -19.10
N PRO A 208 8.99 -6.07 -20.11
CA PRO A 208 9.31 -4.66 -20.41
C PRO A 208 8.98 -3.70 -19.27
N ALA A 209 7.92 -3.99 -18.49
CA ALA A 209 7.52 -3.17 -17.35
C ALA A 209 8.55 -3.26 -16.22
N LEU A 210 9.07 -4.47 -15.94
CA LEU A 210 10.16 -4.65 -14.97
C LEU A 210 11.46 -3.98 -15.44
N GLN A 211 11.80 -4.10 -16.73
CA GLN A 211 12.95 -3.38 -17.30
C GLN A 211 12.80 -1.87 -17.16
N ALA A 212 11.60 -1.34 -17.41
CA ALA A 212 11.31 0.08 -17.22
C ALA A 212 11.43 0.49 -15.75
N TYR A 213 10.96 -0.37 -14.84
CA TYR A 213 11.06 -0.12 -13.40
C TYR A 213 12.53 -0.07 -12.92
N VAL A 214 13.35 -1.05 -13.34
CA VAL A 214 14.79 -1.07 -13.01
C VAL A 214 15.50 0.15 -13.58
N ARG A 215 15.19 0.56 -14.82
CA ARG A 215 15.72 1.82 -15.39
C ARG A 215 15.31 3.04 -14.55
N ARG A 216 14.02 3.11 -14.12
CA ARG A 216 13.56 4.19 -13.24
C ARG A 216 14.38 4.29 -11.95
N LEU A 217 14.74 3.16 -11.33
CA LEU A 217 15.61 3.17 -10.15
C LEU A 217 16.98 3.79 -10.48
N SER A 218 17.57 3.40 -11.60
CA SER A 218 18.84 3.98 -12.05
C SER A 218 18.75 5.48 -12.33
N ASP A 219 17.64 5.95 -12.94
CA ASP A 219 17.37 7.37 -13.19
C ASP A 219 17.23 8.18 -11.89
N LEU A 220 16.79 7.54 -10.81
CA LEU A 220 16.73 8.11 -9.44
C LEU A 220 18.08 8.02 -8.71
N GLY A 221 19.14 7.55 -9.34
CA GLY A 221 20.45 7.35 -8.74
C GLY A 221 20.55 6.14 -7.80
N ILE A 222 19.56 5.22 -7.87
CA ILE A 222 19.52 4.01 -7.04
C ILE A 222 20.14 2.86 -7.86
N THR A 223 21.24 2.31 -7.34
CA THR A 223 21.92 1.17 -7.94
C THR A 223 21.72 -0.05 -7.06
N LEU A 224 21.06 -1.06 -7.61
CA LEU A 224 20.97 -2.37 -6.97
C LEU A 224 22.35 -3.06 -7.05
N THR A 225 22.78 -3.63 -5.93
CA THR A 225 24.10 -4.25 -5.80
C THR A 225 24.09 -5.73 -6.17
N GLU A 226 25.26 -6.31 -6.42
CA GLU A 226 25.42 -7.74 -6.73
C GLU A 226 24.78 -8.62 -5.64
N GLY A 227 23.96 -9.59 -6.05
CA GLY A 227 23.20 -10.50 -5.20
C GLY A 227 21.98 -9.87 -4.53
N GLN A 228 21.74 -8.56 -4.67
CA GLN A 228 20.56 -7.90 -4.10
C GLN A 228 19.29 -8.32 -4.84
N THR A 229 18.23 -8.63 -4.07
CA THR A 229 16.89 -8.92 -4.56
C THR A 229 16.00 -7.70 -4.31
N ALA A 230 15.21 -7.32 -5.31
CA ALA A 230 14.20 -6.27 -5.23
C ALA A 230 12.81 -6.87 -5.48
N ASP A 231 11.87 -6.60 -4.59
CA ASP A 231 10.47 -6.94 -4.75
C ASP A 231 9.76 -5.76 -5.44
N ILE A 232 9.19 -5.99 -6.61
CA ILE A 232 8.63 -4.95 -7.48
C ILE A 232 7.14 -5.18 -7.67
N ASN A 233 6.32 -4.26 -7.17
CA ASN A 233 4.86 -4.32 -7.23
C ASN A 233 4.33 -3.54 -8.44
N LEU A 234 4.23 -4.21 -9.61
CA LEU A 234 3.66 -3.59 -10.80
C LEU A 234 2.14 -3.42 -10.71
N GLN A 235 1.47 -4.29 -9.95
CA GLN A 235 0.02 -4.22 -9.78
C GLN A 235 -0.40 -2.96 -9.01
N ALA A 236 0.39 -2.52 -8.04
CA ALA A 236 0.15 -1.28 -7.31
C ALA A 236 0.10 -0.06 -8.23
N LEU A 237 0.98 -0.01 -9.25
CA LEU A 237 1.00 1.09 -10.22
C LEU A 237 -0.26 1.09 -11.10
N THR A 238 -0.70 -0.09 -11.51
CA THR A 238 -1.93 -0.27 -12.29
C THR A 238 -3.15 0.11 -11.45
N TRP A 239 -3.21 -0.35 -10.20
CA TRP A 239 -4.27 -0.03 -9.25
C TRP A 239 -4.39 1.48 -9.03
N MET A 240 -3.28 2.18 -8.79
CA MET A 240 -3.29 3.63 -8.60
C MET A 240 -3.85 4.37 -9.83
N LYS A 241 -3.51 3.91 -11.05
CA LYS A 241 -4.06 4.47 -12.30
C LYS A 241 -5.58 4.23 -12.44
N GLN A 242 -6.06 3.05 -12.02
CA GLN A 242 -7.50 2.75 -11.99
C GLN A 242 -8.23 3.68 -10.99
N VAL A 243 -7.73 3.79 -9.77
CA VAL A 243 -8.28 4.69 -8.75
C VAL A 243 -8.33 6.15 -9.26
N ALA A 244 -7.24 6.64 -9.86
CA ALA A 244 -7.18 7.96 -10.45
C ALA A 244 -8.20 8.16 -11.58
N GLY A 245 -8.46 7.12 -12.38
CA GLY A 245 -9.47 7.15 -13.45
C GLY A 245 -10.91 7.19 -12.95
N ILE A 246 -11.18 6.64 -11.78
CA ILE A 246 -12.52 6.62 -11.16
C ILE A 246 -12.79 7.90 -10.36
N LEU A 247 -11.75 8.45 -9.73
CA LEU A 247 -11.86 9.69 -8.96
C LEU A 247 -12.10 10.88 -9.90
N ALA A 248 -13.25 11.52 -9.81
CA ALA A 248 -13.55 12.79 -10.49
C ALA A 248 -12.92 13.97 -9.75
N LYS A 249 -13.13 14.02 -8.42
CA LYS A 249 -12.70 15.12 -7.57
C LYS A 249 -12.54 14.65 -6.13
N GLY A 250 -11.39 14.91 -5.51
CA GLY A 250 -11.17 14.51 -4.13
C GLY A 250 -9.78 14.00 -3.86
N LEU A 251 -9.67 13.02 -2.95
CA LEU A 251 -8.41 12.52 -2.45
C LEU A 251 -8.29 11.00 -2.55
N VAL A 252 -7.04 10.53 -2.65
CA VAL A 252 -6.64 9.13 -2.47
C VAL A 252 -5.75 9.08 -1.24
N CYS A 253 -6.12 8.29 -0.24
CA CYS A 253 -5.37 8.07 0.98
C CYS A 253 -4.94 6.61 1.04
N THR A 254 -3.65 6.36 0.84
CA THR A 254 -3.04 5.02 0.93
C THR A 254 -2.25 4.93 2.23
N ILE A 255 -2.66 4.01 3.11
CA ILE A 255 -2.02 3.73 4.39
C ILE A 255 -1.47 2.32 4.34
N ASP A 256 -0.14 2.20 4.42
CA ASP A 256 0.50 0.89 4.32
C ASP A 256 1.95 0.94 4.79
N TYR A 257 2.58 -0.22 4.96
CA TYR A 257 3.99 -0.25 5.30
C TYR A 257 4.87 -0.30 4.05
N GLY A 258 5.93 0.52 4.11
CA GLY A 258 6.82 0.71 2.96
C GLY A 258 7.75 1.89 3.15
N HIS A 259 8.37 2.26 2.05
CA HIS A 259 9.42 3.27 2.06
C HIS A 259 9.39 4.12 0.79
N THR A 260 10.20 5.18 0.78
CA THR A 260 10.60 5.79 -0.50
C THR A 260 11.51 4.84 -1.26
N ALA A 261 11.67 5.02 -2.58
CA ALA A 261 12.54 4.17 -3.38
C ALA A 261 13.98 4.10 -2.84
N GLN A 262 14.54 5.23 -2.38
CA GLN A 262 15.88 5.30 -1.79
C GLN A 262 16.01 4.40 -0.57
N ASP A 263 15.03 4.46 0.34
CA ASP A 263 15.06 3.66 1.54
C ASP A 263 14.71 2.19 1.27
N LEU A 264 13.81 1.91 0.31
CA LEU A 264 13.36 0.55 -0.01
C LEU A 264 14.45 -0.28 -0.68
N PHE A 265 15.13 0.32 -1.64
CA PHE A 265 16.14 -0.36 -2.44
C PHE A 265 17.58 -0.06 -1.98
N GLY A 266 17.74 0.43 -0.75
CA GLY A 266 19.03 0.64 -0.11
C GLY A 266 19.81 -0.66 0.09
N PRO A 267 21.15 -0.59 0.21
CA PRO A 267 22.03 -1.76 0.26
C PRO A 267 21.82 -2.64 1.50
N GLU A 268 21.17 -2.13 2.53
CA GLU A 268 20.84 -2.88 3.75
C GLU A 268 19.69 -3.89 3.55
N ARG A 269 18.86 -3.73 2.49
CA ARG A 269 17.76 -4.66 2.15
C ARG A 269 18.16 -5.59 1.01
N ARG A 270 19.14 -6.45 1.28
CA ARG A 270 19.71 -7.33 0.24
C ARG A 270 18.75 -8.40 -0.26
N ASN A 271 17.84 -8.87 0.58
CA ASN A 271 16.93 -9.98 0.26
C ASN A 271 15.53 -9.52 -0.17
N GLY A 272 15.32 -8.21 -0.34
CA GLY A 272 13.99 -7.62 -0.51
C GLY A 272 13.26 -7.46 0.83
N THR A 273 11.93 -7.41 0.76
CA THR A 273 11.05 -7.17 1.91
C THR A 273 9.91 -8.19 2.02
N LEU A 274 9.90 -9.18 1.14
CA LEU A 274 8.88 -10.24 1.13
C LEU A 274 8.93 -11.05 2.42
N LEU A 275 7.79 -11.14 3.09
CA LEU A 275 7.61 -11.93 4.33
C LEU A 275 6.30 -12.71 4.27
N GLY A 276 6.30 -13.86 4.95
CA GLY A 276 5.09 -14.63 5.23
C GLY A 276 4.64 -14.45 6.67
N TYR A 277 3.31 -14.43 6.90
CA TYR A 277 2.70 -14.38 8.23
C TYR A 277 1.77 -15.57 8.43
N ARG A 278 1.95 -16.28 9.54
CA ARG A 278 1.06 -17.36 9.95
C ARG A 278 1.09 -17.51 11.47
N HIS A 279 -0.09 -17.52 12.11
CA HIS A 279 -0.22 -17.61 13.59
C HIS A 279 0.68 -16.60 14.33
N GLN A 280 0.73 -15.37 13.83
CA GLN A 280 1.56 -14.26 14.32
C GLN A 280 3.07 -14.55 14.29
N MET A 281 3.50 -15.55 13.52
CA MET A 281 4.91 -15.85 13.30
C MET A 281 5.33 -15.44 11.89
N LEU A 282 6.52 -14.84 11.80
CA LEU A 282 7.17 -14.46 10.56
C LEU A 282 7.82 -15.70 9.90
N SER A 283 7.73 -15.75 8.58
CA SER A 283 8.42 -16.72 7.74
C SER A 283 9.10 -16.00 6.57
N GLU A 284 10.38 -16.25 6.36
CA GLU A 284 11.11 -15.76 5.18
C GLU A 284 10.99 -16.70 3.97
N ASP A 285 10.33 -17.85 4.13
CA ASP A 285 10.14 -18.85 3.07
C ASP A 285 8.71 -18.79 2.50
N PRO A 286 8.52 -18.13 1.33
CA PRO A 286 7.20 -18.00 0.72
C PRO A 286 6.67 -19.31 0.12
N TYR A 287 7.53 -20.33 -0.01
CA TYR A 287 7.21 -21.63 -0.64
C TYR A 287 6.71 -22.67 0.34
N GLN A 288 6.72 -22.36 1.64
CA GLN A 288 6.07 -23.16 2.66
C GLN A 288 4.65 -22.68 2.90
N ALA A 289 3.81 -23.56 3.41
CA ALA A 289 2.42 -23.22 3.78
C ALA A 289 1.65 -22.44 2.69
N VAL A 290 1.89 -22.73 1.40
CA VAL A 290 1.29 -22.06 0.25
C VAL A 290 -0.24 -22.09 0.35
N GLY A 291 -0.89 -20.91 0.28
CA GLY A 291 -2.31 -20.72 0.53
C GLY A 291 -2.74 -20.81 2.00
N LEU A 292 -1.79 -21.05 2.92
CA LEU A 292 -2.01 -21.18 4.36
C LEU A 292 -1.30 -20.09 5.18
N GLN A 293 -0.51 -19.23 4.54
CA GLN A 293 0.14 -18.07 5.11
C GLN A 293 -0.19 -16.83 4.27
N ASP A 294 -0.19 -15.69 4.91
CA ASP A 294 -0.19 -14.41 4.22
C ASP A 294 1.20 -14.15 3.63
N LEU A 295 1.26 -13.43 2.51
CA LEU A 295 2.49 -13.00 1.87
C LEU A 295 2.40 -11.51 1.62
N THR A 296 3.36 -10.76 2.15
CA THR A 296 3.39 -9.30 2.03
C THR A 296 4.76 -8.79 1.62
N ALA A 297 4.78 -7.65 0.94
CA ALA A 297 6.02 -6.95 0.60
C ALA A 297 5.85 -5.45 0.81
N HIS A 298 6.91 -4.76 1.24
CA HIS A 298 6.87 -3.32 1.44
C HIS A 298 6.67 -2.55 0.14
N ILE A 299 5.91 -1.45 0.22
CA ILE A 299 5.54 -0.63 -0.92
C ILE A 299 6.64 0.38 -1.26
N ASP A 300 6.93 0.56 -2.56
CA ASP A 300 7.63 1.75 -3.07
C ASP A 300 6.63 2.90 -3.22
N PHE A 301 6.54 3.74 -2.21
CA PHE A 301 5.68 4.92 -2.22
C PHE A 301 6.11 5.97 -3.25
N SER A 302 7.39 6.00 -3.65
CA SER A 302 7.84 6.89 -4.73
C SER A 302 7.28 6.45 -6.08
N ALA A 303 7.25 5.13 -6.35
CA ALA A 303 6.65 4.61 -7.57
C ALA A 303 5.13 4.80 -7.58
N LEU A 304 4.48 4.56 -6.42
CA LEU A 304 3.04 4.73 -6.28
C LEU A 304 2.61 6.18 -6.49
N ALA A 305 3.34 7.15 -5.89
CA ALA A 305 3.11 8.58 -6.09
C ALA A 305 3.25 8.98 -7.57
N THR A 306 4.35 8.54 -8.22
CA THR A 306 4.59 8.79 -9.65
C THR A 306 3.47 8.21 -10.53
N ALA A 307 3.00 6.99 -10.25
CA ALA A 307 1.90 6.39 -11.01
C ALA A 307 0.60 7.19 -10.89
N GLY A 308 0.32 7.75 -9.72
CA GLY A 308 -0.79 8.66 -9.51
C GLY A 308 -0.64 9.97 -10.28
N GLU A 309 0.56 10.59 -10.25
CA GLU A 309 0.85 11.81 -11.00
C GLU A 309 0.74 11.61 -12.52
N GLU A 310 1.23 10.48 -13.04
CA GLU A 310 1.05 10.09 -14.46
C GLU A 310 -0.43 9.94 -14.85
N ALA A 311 -1.30 9.61 -13.88
CA ALA A 311 -2.74 9.45 -14.06
C ALA A 311 -3.56 10.69 -13.71
N GLY A 312 -2.90 11.83 -13.44
CA GLY A 312 -3.58 13.13 -13.20
C GLY A 312 -3.87 13.43 -11.74
N LEU A 313 -3.33 12.66 -10.79
CA LEU A 313 -3.31 13.05 -9.38
C LEU A 313 -2.15 14.02 -9.12
N ALA A 314 -2.21 14.73 -8.00
CA ALA A 314 -1.07 15.49 -7.47
C ALA A 314 -0.82 15.07 -6.01
N VAL A 315 0.44 15.00 -5.61
CA VAL A 315 0.80 14.66 -4.23
C VAL A 315 0.42 15.80 -3.29
N THR A 316 -0.43 15.52 -2.31
CA THR A 316 -0.76 16.43 -1.21
C THR A 316 0.27 16.33 -0.09
N GLY A 317 0.68 15.12 0.25
CA GLY A 317 1.71 14.88 1.24
C GLY A 317 2.01 13.41 1.48
N PHE A 318 3.15 13.20 2.16
CA PHE A 318 3.64 11.88 2.57
C PHE A 318 4.18 11.98 3.98
N THR A 319 3.73 11.09 4.87
CA THR A 319 4.11 11.09 6.27
C THR A 319 4.10 9.66 6.84
N ASN A 320 4.47 9.50 8.10
CA ASN A 320 4.30 8.23 8.82
C ASN A 320 3.06 8.26 9.73
N GLN A 321 2.61 7.08 10.16
CA GLN A 321 1.41 6.92 10.97
C GLN A 321 1.47 7.71 12.29
N MET A 322 2.60 7.68 12.99
CA MET A 322 2.77 8.44 14.23
C MET A 322 2.53 9.93 14.01
N SER A 323 3.21 10.54 13.04
CA SER A 323 3.06 11.98 12.74
C SER A 323 1.65 12.32 12.28
N PHE A 324 1.01 11.44 11.49
CA PHE A 324 -0.35 11.61 11.02
C PHE A 324 -1.36 11.59 12.17
N LEU A 325 -1.30 10.59 13.04
CA LEU A 325 -2.21 10.44 14.17
C LEU A 325 -2.00 11.56 15.21
N MET A 326 -0.75 11.96 15.46
CA MET A 326 -0.46 13.10 16.33
C MET A 326 -1.03 14.41 15.73
N SER A 327 -0.93 14.60 14.45
CA SER A 327 -1.52 15.76 13.76
C SER A 327 -3.04 15.80 13.90
N LEU A 328 -3.69 14.64 13.93
CA LEU A 328 -5.15 14.50 14.12
C LEU A 328 -5.59 14.51 15.59
N GLY A 329 -4.67 14.69 16.54
CA GLY A 329 -4.98 14.87 17.95
C GLY A 329 -5.15 13.58 18.74
N ILE A 330 -4.33 12.54 18.46
CA ILE A 330 -4.36 11.29 19.23
C ILE A 330 -4.00 11.50 20.70
N GLU A 331 -3.25 12.56 21.04
CA GLU A 331 -2.93 12.92 22.43
C GLU A 331 -4.20 13.17 23.24
N GLN A 332 -5.18 13.88 22.68
CA GLN A 332 -6.47 14.13 23.31
C GLN A 332 -7.29 12.84 23.51
N GLU A 333 -7.08 11.85 22.67
CA GLU A 333 -7.70 10.53 22.83
C GLU A 333 -7.01 9.72 23.96
N LEU A 334 -5.67 9.85 24.10
CA LEU A 334 -4.93 9.24 25.20
C LEU A 334 -5.34 9.79 26.57
N GLU A 335 -5.62 11.10 26.70
CA GLU A 335 -6.05 11.75 27.94
C GLU A 335 -7.36 11.19 28.51
N ARG A 336 -8.14 10.47 27.71
CA ARG A 336 -9.39 9.83 28.14
C ARG A 336 -9.16 8.54 28.94
N TRP A 337 -7.94 8.02 28.93
CA TRP A 337 -7.61 6.73 29.51
C TRP A 337 -6.52 6.84 30.55
N GLU A 338 -6.62 6.06 31.61
CA GLU A 338 -5.59 6.01 32.62
C GLU A 338 -4.28 5.43 32.03
N PRO A 339 -3.11 6.06 32.29
CA PRO A 339 -1.83 5.53 31.90
C PRO A 339 -1.64 4.08 32.40
N GLY A 340 -1.35 3.16 31.46
CA GLY A 340 -1.18 1.74 31.76
C GLY A 340 -2.46 0.90 31.60
N SER A 341 -3.65 1.50 31.39
CA SER A 341 -4.84 0.74 30.99
C SER A 341 -4.63 0.02 29.66
N ARG A 342 -5.45 -1.00 29.39
CA ARG A 342 -5.39 -1.76 28.14
C ARG A 342 -5.60 -0.85 26.91
N GLU A 343 -6.58 0.04 27.01
CA GLU A 343 -6.93 1.01 25.96
C GLU A 343 -5.77 1.99 25.72
N TYR A 344 -5.19 2.54 26.78
CA TYR A 344 -4.02 3.41 26.70
C TYR A 344 -2.85 2.71 26.00
N GLN A 345 -2.53 1.47 26.39
CA GLN A 345 -1.45 0.70 25.78
C GLN A 345 -1.72 0.38 24.30
N ALA A 346 -2.96 0.07 23.95
CA ALA A 346 -3.37 -0.16 22.56
C ALA A 346 -3.17 1.11 21.71
N ILE A 347 -3.57 2.29 22.21
CA ILE A 347 -3.35 3.56 21.49
C ILE A 347 -1.86 3.86 21.34
N VAL A 348 -1.07 3.64 22.40
CA VAL A 348 0.38 3.82 22.35
C VAL A 348 1.04 2.90 21.32
N GLN A 349 0.53 1.69 21.13
CA GLN A 349 1.04 0.75 20.12
C GLN A 349 0.97 1.30 18.70
N LEU A 350 -0.11 2.05 18.36
CA LEU A 350 -0.23 2.72 17.06
C LEU A 350 0.85 3.78 16.81
N LEU A 351 1.45 4.33 17.89
CA LEU A 351 2.43 5.40 17.85
C LEU A 351 3.88 4.92 17.97
N ARG A 352 4.11 3.67 18.42
CA ARG A 352 5.48 3.18 18.69
C ARG A 352 6.35 3.25 17.45
N PRO A 353 7.51 3.96 17.51
CA PRO A 353 8.42 4.10 16.35
C PRO A 353 8.99 2.76 15.86
N GLU A 354 9.26 1.83 16.79
CA GLU A 354 9.79 0.49 16.50
C GLU A 354 8.72 -0.47 15.93
N GLY A 355 7.45 -0.05 15.96
CA GLY A 355 6.30 -0.81 15.49
C GLY A 355 5.57 -0.08 14.36
N MET A 356 4.27 0.09 14.53
CA MET A 356 3.39 0.65 13.51
C MET A 356 3.65 2.13 13.21
N GLY A 357 4.04 2.93 14.23
CA GLY A 357 4.10 4.39 14.11
C GLY A 357 5.04 4.90 13.03
N ARG A 358 6.19 4.25 12.83
CA ARG A 358 7.18 4.63 11.82
C ARG A 358 7.11 3.77 10.55
N THR A 359 6.78 2.49 10.70
CA THR A 359 6.78 1.52 9.58
C THR A 359 5.67 1.84 8.60
N PHE A 360 4.48 2.16 9.11
CA PHE A 360 3.36 2.59 8.28
C PHE A 360 3.55 4.00 7.74
N LYS A 361 3.21 4.18 6.48
CA LYS A 361 3.25 5.45 5.76
C LYS A 361 1.86 5.81 5.28
N ILE A 362 1.63 7.09 5.16
CA ILE A 362 0.42 7.66 4.60
C ILE A 362 0.82 8.51 3.39
N LEU A 363 0.37 8.09 2.21
CA LEU A 363 0.43 8.88 0.99
C LEU A 363 -0.95 9.45 0.71
N ILE A 364 -1.04 10.77 0.60
CA ILE A 364 -2.26 11.45 0.17
C ILE A 364 -2.01 12.15 -1.15
N GLN A 365 -2.87 11.85 -2.14
CA GLN A 365 -2.88 12.49 -3.45
C GLN A 365 -4.26 13.10 -3.71
N HIS A 366 -4.36 14.15 -4.53
CA HIS A 366 -5.62 14.81 -4.85
C HIS A 366 -5.84 14.98 -6.35
N LYS A 367 -7.10 15.13 -6.75
CA LYS A 367 -7.53 15.40 -8.13
C LYS A 367 -8.69 16.40 -8.14
N GLY A 368 -8.69 17.31 -9.11
CA GLY A 368 -9.82 18.20 -9.37
C GLY A 368 -10.05 19.31 -8.33
N ILE A 369 -9.10 19.53 -7.42
CA ILE A 369 -9.13 20.59 -6.41
C ILE A 369 -7.77 21.28 -6.34
N PRO A 370 -7.68 22.54 -5.85
CA PRO A 370 -6.40 23.14 -5.45
C PRO A 370 -5.73 22.29 -4.38
N ALA A 371 -4.39 22.37 -4.26
CA ALA A 371 -3.63 21.66 -3.24
C ALA A 371 -4.21 21.94 -1.84
N PRO A 372 -4.82 20.93 -1.17
CA PRO A 372 -5.48 21.15 0.11
C PRO A 372 -4.45 21.15 1.24
N THR A 373 -4.70 21.97 2.26
CA THR A 373 -4.02 21.85 3.54
C THR A 373 -4.80 20.90 4.43
N LEU A 374 -4.18 19.78 4.85
CA LEU A 374 -4.83 18.75 5.63
C LEU A 374 -4.25 18.70 7.04
N GLU A 375 -5.14 18.54 8.02
CA GLU A 375 -4.78 18.43 9.45
C GLU A 375 -3.79 17.27 9.69
N GLY A 376 -4.05 16.10 9.12
CA GLY A 376 -3.20 14.92 9.28
C GLY A 376 -1.78 15.08 8.72
N LEU A 377 -1.50 16.12 7.93
CA LEU A 377 -0.18 16.42 7.37
C LEU A 377 0.51 17.61 8.05
N ARG A 378 -0.03 18.12 9.16
CA ARG A 378 0.50 19.30 9.86
C ARG A 378 1.90 19.06 10.43
N PHE A 379 2.15 17.91 11.03
CA PHE A 379 3.46 17.53 11.55
C PHE A 379 4.29 16.82 10.49
N LYS A 380 5.50 17.34 10.25
CA LYS A 380 6.47 16.66 9.39
C LYS A 380 7.03 15.43 10.11
N PRO A 381 7.26 14.32 9.43
CA PRO A 381 7.88 13.16 10.04
C PRO A 381 9.32 13.49 10.47
N PHE A 382 9.69 13.08 11.69
CA PHE A 382 11.05 13.25 12.20
C PHE A 382 12.06 12.31 11.54
N PHE A 383 11.58 11.25 10.86
CA PHE A 383 12.40 10.18 10.30
C PHE A 383 11.87 9.77 8.92
N GLY A 384 12.78 9.33 8.06
CA GLY A 384 12.51 8.83 6.72
C GLY A 384 12.80 9.86 5.64
N SER A 385 13.10 9.37 4.45
CA SER A 385 13.34 10.21 3.27
C SER A 385 12.04 10.83 2.77
N ALA A 386 12.10 12.06 2.25
CA ALA A 386 10.97 12.66 1.55
C ALA A 386 10.75 11.96 0.20
N LEU A 387 9.52 12.00 -0.32
CA LEU A 387 9.28 11.62 -1.71
C LEU A 387 10.12 12.51 -2.62
N THR A 388 10.94 11.90 -3.48
CA THR A 388 11.69 12.63 -4.48
C THR A 388 10.72 13.07 -5.58
N PRO A 389 10.63 14.36 -5.93
CA PRO A 389 9.83 14.80 -7.06
C PRO A 389 10.28 14.08 -8.33
N THR A 390 9.33 13.58 -9.11
CA THR A 390 9.61 13.05 -10.44
C THR A 390 10.18 14.19 -11.27
N PRO A 391 11.34 14.04 -11.96
CA PRO A 391 11.83 15.06 -12.87
C PRO A 391 10.77 15.32 -13.93
N ALA A 392 10.36 16.58 -14.09
CA ALA A 392 9.39 16.96 -15.12
C ALA A 392 9.82 16.41 -16.47
N ARG A 393 8.96 15.64 -17.15
CA ARG A 393 9.17 15.21 -18.52
C ARG A 393 9.22 16.46 -19.42
N GLY A 394 10.42 16.83 -19.84
CA GLY A 394 10.59 17.85 -20.87
C GLY A 394 11.37 19.08 -20.41
N THR A 395 12.68 18.96 -20.41
CA THR A 395 13.62 19.91 -21.02
C THR A 395 14.97 19.20 -21.05
N ARG A 396 15.23 18.41 -22.08
CA ARG A 396 16.59 18.27 -22.56
C ARG A 396 17.01 19.66 -23.03
N GLN A 397 17.60 20.44 -22.14
CA GLN A 397 18.48 21.51 -22.58
C GLN A 397 19.66 20.83 -23.29
N GLU A 398 19.68 20.96 -24.59
CA GLU A 398 20.89 20.70 -25.35
C GLU A 398 22.01 21.51 -24.69
N ALA A 399 22.93 20.80 -24.08
CA ALA A 399 24.18 21.37 -23.64
C ALA A 399 24.94 21.75 -24.91
N SER A 400 24.74 22.99 -25.36
CA SER A 400 25.62 23.60 -26.37
C SER A 400 27.02 23.69 -25.77
N GLY A 401 27.89 22.76 -26.23
CA GLY A 401 29.28 22.72 -25.86
C GLY A 401 29.98 24.01 -26.25
N ARG A 402 30.50 24.72 -25.29
CA ARG A 402 31.71 25.53 -25.40
C ARG A 402 32.63 25.11 -24.26
N PRO A 403 33.87 24.66 -24.56
CA PRO A 403 34.83 24.40 -23.50
C PRO A 403 35.27 25.73 -22.89
N PRO A 404 35.53 25.79 -21.60
CA PRO A 404 36.08 27.01 -20.97
C PRO A 404 37.50 27.21 -21.44
N SER A 405 37.75 28.39 -21.96
CA SER A 405 39.09 28.91 -22.31
C SER A 405 39.98 28.93 -21.06
N SER A 406 41.15 28.33 -21.18
CA SER A 406 42.23 28.35 -20.18
C SER A 406 42.64 29.79 -19.83
N PRO A 407 42.93 30.11 -18.56
CA PRO A 407 43.60 31.35 -18.20
C PRO A 407 45.09 31.21 -18.37
N SER A 408 45.70 32.17 -19.08
CA SER A 408 47.14 32.41 -19.17
C SER A 408 47.76 32.76 -17.83
N PRO A 409 49.05 32.42 -17.64
CA PRO A 409 49.74 32.71 -16.40
C PRO A 409 50.39 34.11 -16.46
N LEU A 410 50.16 34.94 -15.46
CA LEU A 410 51.01 36.11 -15.19
C LEU A 410 51.30 36.25 -13.68
N ALA A 411 52.55 35.96 -13.40
CA ALA A 411 53.49 36.75 -12.60
C ALA A 411 53.26 36.85 -11.08
N SER A 412 54.19 36.17 -10.47
CA SER A 412 54.82 36.47 -9.15
C SER A 412 55.04 37.92 -8.85
N SER A 413 54.79 38.33 -7.57
CA SER A 413 55.85 38.89 -6.71
C SER A 413 55.25 39.57 -5.46
N LEU A 414 56.02 39.33 -4.37
CA LEU A 414 56.26 40.16 -3.18
C LEU A 414 55.40 39.89 -1.94
N LEU A 415 56.05 39.16 -1.08
CA LEU A 415 56.07 39.31 0.38
C LEU A 415 56.68 40.66 0.81
N PRO A 416 56.56 41.12 2.02
CA PRO A 416 57.04 40.37 3.21
C PRO A 416 55.99 39.88 4.19
#